data_958c3792866990a2e710d7cd52c05aeb
#
_entry.id   958c3792866990a2e710d7cd52c05aeb
#
_cell.length_a   1.000
_cell.length_b   1.000
_cell.length_c   1.000
_cell.angle_alpha   90.00
_cell.angle_beta   90.00
_cell.angle_gamma   90.00
#
_symmetry.space_group_name_H-M   'P 1'
#
loop_
_entity.id
_entity.type
_entity.pdbx_description
1 polymer ?
#
loop_
_entity_poly.entity_id
_entity_poly.type
_entity_poly.pdbx_seq_one_letter_code
_entity_poly.pdbx_strand_id
1 'polypeptide(L)'
;GHSERVVLYSRLLAEKLKLNKVDTDTLIYGAYMHDIGKINIAQDVLMKKMPLTTEEWELLKQHPESGAEIIKPVKSLEKMVPIILHHHEKYNGTGYPDGLKGEEIPYLSRVLTVVDSFDAMTSNRPYNQRKTYDEAIIELRKFSGSQFDPVIADKFIEVIKENKDRLDNLI
;
A
#
# COMPACT_ATOMS: atom_id res chain seq x y z
N GLY A 1 -1.22 9.36 11.71
CA GLY A 1 -0.22 9.39 10.62
C GLY A 1 -0.55 8.45 9.47
N HIS A 2 0.37 8.31 8.51
CA HIS A 2 0.21 7.44 7.34
C HIS A 2 -0.15 5.99 7.73
N SER A 3 0.67 5.36 8.56
CA SER A 3 0.48 3.96 8.93
C SER A 3 -0.87 3.70 9.61
N GLU A 4 -1.33 4.60 10.47
CA GLU A 4 -2.62 4.46 11.14
C GLU A 4 -3.79 4.54 10.14
N ARG A 5 -3.71 5.43 9.13
CA ARG A 5 -4.73 5.52 8.09
C ARG A 5 -4.74 4.28 7.20
N VAL A 6 -3.56 3.83 6.75
CA VAL A 6 -3.43 2.59 5.95
C VAL A 6 -4.00 1.40 6.70
N VAL A 7 -3.73 1.27 8.00
CA VAL A 7 -4.32 0.22 8.85
C VAL A 7 -5.84 0.34 8.95
N LEU A 8 -6.37 1.56 9.14
CA LEU A 8 -7.82 1.78 9.18
C LEU A 8 -8.49 1.36 7.88
N TYR A 9 -7.96 1.81 6.74
CA TYR A 9 -8.48 1.44 5.41
C TYR A 9 -8.36 -0.07 5.16
N SER A 10 -7.24 -0.68 5.55
CA SER A 10 -7.02 -2.12 5.45
C SER A 10 -8.06 -2.90 6.26
N ARG A 11 -8.40 -2.46 7.47
CA ARG A 11 -9.42 -3.08 8.31
C ARG A 11 -10.80 -3.01 7.68
N LEU A 12 -11.22 -1.83 7.19
CA LEU A 12 -12.51 -1.64 6.53
C LEU A 12 -12.62 -2.50 5.25
N LEU A 13 -11.52 -2.56 4.48
CA LEU A 13 -11.49 -3.38 3.26
C LEU A 13 -11.49 -4.88 3.57
N ALA A 14 -10.77 -5.32 4.61
CA ALA A 14 -10.78 -6.71 5.07
C ALA A 14 -12.20 -7.17 5.46
N GLU A 15 -12.94 -6.32 6.15
CA GLU A 15 -14.35 -6.55 6.51
C GLU A 15 -15.23 -6.68 5.25
N LYS A 16 -15.08 -5.76 4.29
CA LYS A 16 -15.80 -5.78 3.01
C LYS A 16 -15.49 -7.02 2.17
N LEU A 17 -14.24 -7.45 2.17
CA LEU A 17 -13.78 -8.66 1.50
C LEU A 17 -14.08 -9.95 2.28
N LYS A 18 -14.63 -9.85 3.49
CA LYS A 18 -14.94 -10.97 4.39
C LYS A 18 -13.72 -11.85 4.67
N LEU A 19 -12.56 -11.23 4.86
CA LEU A 19 -11.35 -11.96 5.22
C LEU A 19 -11.54 -12.64 6.57
N ASN A 20 -10.97 -13.84 6.71
CA ASN A 20 -10.92 -14.51 8.01
C ASN A 20 -9.98 -13.74 8.97
N LYS A 21 -10.04 -14.11 10.26
CA LYS A 21 -9.25 -13.42 11.29
C LYS A 21 -7.74 -13.46 11.04
N VAL A 22 -7.23 -14.59 10.57
CA VAL A 22 -5.78 -14.77 10.31
C VAL A 22 -5.32 -13.83 9.20
N ASP A 23 -6.03 -13.79 8.09
CA ASP A 23 -5.70 -12.92 6.95
C ASP A 23 -5.90 -11.45 7.31
N THR A 24 -6.93 -11.10 8.08
CA THR A 24 -7.14 -9.75 8.58
C THR A 24 -5.98 -9.29 9.47
N ASP A 25 -5.60 -10.08 10.46
CA ASP A 25 -4.47 -9.76 11.35
C ASP A 25 -3.16 -9.66 10.55
N THR A 26 -2.92 -10.56 9.60
CA THR A 26 -1.75 -10.55 8.72
C THR A 26 -1.69 -9.27 7.88
N LEU A 27 -2.83 -8.88 7.29
CA LEU A 27 -2.92 -7.63 6.51
C LEU A 27 -2.65 -6.39 7.39
N ILE A 28 -3.23 -6.34 8.58
CA ILE A 28 -3.07 -5.20 9.51
C ILE A 28 -1.61 -5.06 9.94
N TYR A 29 -0.97 -6.14 10.37
CA TYR A 29 0.45 -6.10 10.75
C TYR A 29 1.35 -5.81 9.54
N GLY A 30 1.04 -6.37 8.37
CA GLY A 30 1.72 -6.04 7.12
C GLY A 30 1.59 -4.55 6.78
N ALA A 31 0.40 -3.97 6.94
CA ALA A 31 0.14 -2.55 6.73
C ALA A 31 0.94 -1.64 7.70
N TYR A 32 1.13 -2.06 8.96
CA TYR A 32 1.99 -1.32 9.88
C TYR A 32 3.46 -1.36 9.49
N MET A 33 3.93 -2.47 8.93
CA MET A 33 5.35 -2.74 8.71
C MET A 33 5.79 -2.63 7.25
N HIS A 34 4.88 -2.35 6.30
CA HIS A 34 5.22 -2.39 4.88
C HIS A 34 6.42 -1.52 4.49
N ASP A 35 6.58 -0.41 5.17
CA ASP A 35 7.63 0.58 4.95
C ASP A 35 8.86 0.42 5.86
N ILE A 36 8.95 -0.66 6.67
CA ILE A 36 10.06 -0.83 7.64
C ILE A 36 11.44 -0.82 6.98
N GLY A 37 11.54 -1.27 5.74
CA GLY A 37 12.78 -1.28 4.97
C GLY A 37 13.33 0.11 4.65
N LYS A 38 12.53 1.16 4.80
CA LYS A 38 12.98 2.56 4.64
C LYS A 38 13.99 2.98 5.70
N ILE A 39 14.14 2.23 6.79
CA ILE A 39 15.18 2.48 7.81
C ILE A 39 16.60 2.44 7.23
N ASN A 40 16.78 1.72 6.14
CA ASN A 40 18.08 1.60 5.46
C ASN A 40 18.32 2.72 4.42
N ILE A 41 17.37 3.64 4.25
CA ILE A 41 17.47 4.76 3.30
C ILE A 41 17.88 6.01 4.04
N ALA A 42 18.85 6.73 3.48
CA ALA A 42 19.34 7.97 4.07
C ALA A 42 18.20 8.99 4.22
N GLN A 43 18.15 9.67 5.37
CA GLN A 43 17.07 10.58 5.72
C GLN A 43 16.93 11.77 4.74
N ASP A 44 18.03 12.26 4.18
CA ASP A 44 18.05 13.32 3.18
C ASP A 44 17.33 12.91 1.89
N VAL A 45 17.40 11.64 1.49
CA VAL A 45 16.64 11.08 0.36
C VAL A 45 15.16 11.02 0.69
N LEU A 46 14.80 10.51 1.89
CA LEU A 46 13.40 10.39 2.32
C LEU A 46 12.71 11.75 2.50
N MET A 47 13.46 12.77 2.94
CA MET A 47 12.94 14.12 3.23
C MET A 47 13.16 15.12 2.10
N LYS A 48 13.69 14.67 0.98
CA LYS A 48 14.03 15.53 -0.18
C LYS A 48 12.78 16.21 -0.71
N LYS A 49 12.85 17.53 -0.88
CA LYS A 49 11.76 18.34 -1.44
C LYS A 49 11.80 18.47 -2.97
N MET A 50 12.88 18.06 -3.59
CA MET A 50 13.08 18.01 -5.05
C MET A 50 12.77 16.61 -5.58
N PRO A 51 12.45 16.42 -6.86
CA PRO A 51 12.34 15.10 -7.44
C PRO A 51 13.60 14.26 -7.14
N LEU A 52 13.39 12.98 -6.87
CA LEU A 52 14.49 12.03 -6.67
C LEU A 52 15.26 11.85 -7.98
N THR A 53 16.59 11.70 -7.89
CA THR A 53 17.40 11.25 -9.02
C THR A 53 17.07 9.78 -9.34
N THR A 54 17.56 9.31 -10.50
CA THR A 54 17.40 7.89 -10.86
C THR A 54 18.02 6.96 -9.82
N GLU A 55 19.21 7.31 -9.33
CA GLU A 55 19.93 6.53 -8.30
C GLU A 55 19.17 6.52 -6.97
N GLU A 56 18.66 7.66 -6.53
CA GLU A 56 17.86 7.78 -5.30
C GLU A 56 16.55 6.99 -5.43
N TRP A 57 15.94 6.99 -6.63
CA TRP A 57 14.73 6.21 -6.89
C TRP A 57 15.02 4.70 -6.84
N GLU A 58 16.13 4.25 -7.43
CA GLU A 58 16.54 2.85 -7.33
C GLU A 58 16.83 2.42 -5.88
N LEU A 59 17.42 3.29 -5.05
CA LEU A 59 17.56 3.03 -3.62
C LEU A 59 16.21 2.91 -2.91
N LEU A 60 15.27 3.83 -3.23
CA LEU A 60 13.94 3.78 -2.62
C LEU A 60 13.20 2.48 -2.97
N LYS A 61 13.33 2.00 -4.20
CA LYS A 61 12.71 0.74 -4.65
C LYS A 61 13.22 -0.50 -3.93
N GLN A 62 14.33 -0.43 -3.21
CA GLN A 62 14.86 -1.56 -2.43
C GLN A 62 14.17 -1.75 -1.07
N HIS A 63 13.34 -0.80 -0.60
CA HIS A 63 12.75 -0.91 0.73
C HIS A 63 11.82 -2.12 0.92
N PRO A 64 11.08 -2.65 -0.09
CA PRO A 64 10.29 -3.86 0.10
C PRO A 64 11.16 -5.09 0.39
N GLU A 65 12.25 -5.27 -0.36
CA GLU A 65 13.22 -6.35 -0.15
C GLU A 65 13.92 -6.19 1.20
N SER A 66 14.44 -4.99 1.51
CA SER A 66 15.03 -4.68 2.80
C SER A 66 14.08 -4.93 3.95
N GLY A 67 12.82 -4.54 3.82
CA GLY A 67 11.79 -4.77 4.83
C GLY A 67 11.51 -6.25 5.04
N ALA A 68 11.38 -7.02 3.97
CA ALA A 68 11.21 -8.46 4.02
C ALA A 68 12.39 -9.15 4.74
N GLU A 69 13.63 -8.77 4.43
CA GLU A 69 14.83 -9.31 5.09
C GLU A 69 14.88 -8.98 6.59
N ILE A 70 14.44 -7.77 6.99
CA ILE A 70 14.42 -7.37 8.41
C ILE A 70 13.47 -8.27 9.22
N ILE A 71 12.28 -8.58 8.69
CA ILE A 71 11.27 -9.34 9.46
C ILE A 71 11.40 -10.86 9.32
N LYS A 72 11.99 -11.36 8.24
CA LYS A 72 12.13 -12.78 7.93
C LYS A 72 12.71 -13.66 9.07
N PRO A 73 13.70 -13.20 9.86
CA PRO A 73 14.22 -13.98 10.99
C PRO A 73 13.21 -14.17 12.14
N VAL A 74 12.15 -13.37 12.18
CA VAL A 74 11.15 -13.40 13.25
C VAL A 74 9.99 -14.32 12.84
N LYS A 75 9.98 -15.54 13.35
CA LYS A 75 9.02 -16.59 12.98
C LYS A 75 7.55 -16.16 13.06
N SER A 76 7.19 -15.36 14.07
CA SER A 76 5.82 -14.84 14.23
C SER A 76 5.40 -13.83 13.14
N LEU A 77 6.35 -13.26 12.39
CA LEU A 77 6.12 -12.28 11.31
C LEU A 77 6.25 -12.89 9.92
N GLU A 78 6.53 -14.17 9.79
CA GLU A 78 6.77 -14.86 8.51
C GLU A 78 5.64 -14.63 7.50
N LYS A 79 4.39 -14.64 7.96
CA LYS A 79 3.21 -14.42 7.11
C LYS A 79 3.13 -13.00 6.51
N MET A 80 3.82 -12.02 7.11
CA MET A 80 3.87 -10.64 6.62
C MET A 80 4.93 -10.43 5.52
N VAL A 81 5.90 -11.35 5.41
CA VAL A 81 6.99 -11.25 4.41
C VAL A 81 6.45 -11.03 2.99
N PRO A 82 5.51 -11.83 2.47
CA PRO A 82 4.99 -11.62 1.11
C PRO A 82 4.30 -10.26 0.95
N ILE A 83 3.61 -9.77 1.98
CA ILE A 83 2.93 -8.46 1.92
C ILE A 83 3.94 -7.35 1.78
N ILE A 84 4.97 -7.34 2.64
CA ILE A 84 6.03 -6.32 2.65
C ILE A 84 6.83 -6.36 1.35
N LEU A 85 7.17 -7.56 0.87
CA LEU A 85 7.96 -7.72 -0.35
C LEU A 85 7.22 -7.24 -1.61
N HIS A 86 5.91 -7.49 -1.70
CA HIS A 86 5.17 -7.33 -2.95
C HIS A 86 4.13 -6.19 -2.95
N HIS A 87 4.14 -5.29 -1.97
CA HIS A 87 3.16 -4.19 -1.91
C HIS A 87 3.33 -3.12 -3.01
N HIS A 88 4.43 -3.13 -3.74
CA HIS A 88 4.68 -2.28 -4.91
C HIS A 88 4.59 -3.02 -6.24
N GLU A 89 4.15 -4.28 -6.24
CA GLU A 89 3.78 -4.95 -7.48
C GLU A 89 2.53 -4.31 -8.07
N LYS A 90 2.45 -4.27 -9.40
CA LYS A 90 1.31 -3.77 -10.16
C LYS A 90 0.62 -4.90 -10.89
N TYR A 91 -0.71 -4.87 -10.91
CA TYR A 91 -1.53 -5.95 -11.47
C TYR A 91 -1.16 -6.33 -12.90
N ASN A 92 -0.65 -5.38 -13.70
CA ASN A 92 -0.18 -5.61 -15.07
C ASN A 92 1.27 -6.13 -15.19
N GLY A 93 1.97 -6.36 -14.07
CA GLY A 93 3.35 -6.87 -14.05
C GLY A 93 4.44 -5.79 -14.22
N THR A 94 4.09 -4.49 -14.18
CA THR A 94 5.07 -3.39 -14.31
C THR A 94 5.57 -2.86 -12.96
N GLY A 95 5.24 -3.55 -11.87
CA GLY A 95 5.69 -3.21 -10.52
C GLY A 95 7.06 -3.78 -10.17
N TYR A 96 7.38 -3.76 -8.90
CA TYR A 96 8.64 -4.26 -8.36
C TYR A 96 8.41 -4.92 -6.97
N PRO A 97 9.35 -5.79 -6.49
CA PRO A 97 10.66 -6.10 -7.07
C PRO A 97 10.65 -7.14 -8.19
N ASP A 98 9.69 -8.07 -8.22
CA ASP A 98 9.73 -9.26 -9.07
C ASP A 98 8.94 -9.13 -10.39
N GLY A 99 8.13 -8.08 -10.55
CA GLY A 99 7.28 -7.88 -11.73
C GLY A 99 6.17 -8.92 -11.86
N LEU A 100 5.63 -9.40 -10.74
CA LEU A 100 4.52 -10.34 -10.68
C LEU A 100 3.28 -9.74 -11.32
N LYS A 101 2.48 -10.57 -11.99
CA LYS A 101 1.31 -10.14 -12.74
C LYS A 101 0.03 -10.82 -12.25
N GLY A 102 -1.04 -10.05 -12.13
CA GLY A 102 -2.36 -10.59 -11.80
C GLY A 102 -2.36 -11.33 -10.47
N GLU A 103 -2.83 -12.57 -10.49
CA GLU A 103 -2.94 -13.41 -9.30
C GLU A 103 -1.61 -14.06 -8.85
N GLU A 104 -0.52 -13.89 -9.60
CA GLU A 104 0.82 -14.23 -9.12
C GLU A 104 1.21 -13.34 -7.93
N ILE A 105 0.67 -12.12 -7.86
CA ILE A 105 0.85 -11.21 -6.73
C ILE A 105 0.07 -11.77 -5.53
N PRO A 106 0.71 -11.96 -4.35
CA PRO A 106 0.00 -12.42 -3.16
C PRO A 106 -1.26 -11.58 -2.88
N TYR A 107 -2.36 -12.23 -2.54
CA TYR A 107 -3.66 -11.57 -2.43
C TYR A 107 -3.64 -10.37 -1.46
N LEU A 108 -3.06 -10.54 -0.28
CA LEU A 108 -2.99 -9.46 0.71
C LEU A 108 -2.06 -8.31 0.27
N SER A 109 -1.07 -8.58 -0.59
CA SER A 109 -0.25 -7.54 -1.22
C SER A 109 -1.08 -6.70 -2.18
N ARG A 110 -1.93 -7.34 -3.00
CA ARG A 110 -2.88 -6.62 -3.89
C ARG A 110 -3.84 -5.74 -3.10
N VAL A 111 -4.31 -6.22 -1.94
CA VAL A 111 -5.17 -5.43 -1.04
C VAL A 111 -4.42 -4.22 -0.50
N LEU A 112 -3.21 -4.41 0.02
CA LEU A 112 -2.41 -3.32 0.57
C LEU A 112 -2.03 -2.28 -0.48
N THR A 113 -1.70 -2.70 -1.70
CA THR A 113 -1.37 -1.80 -2.83
C THR A 113 -2.48 -0.78 -3.10
N VAL A 114 -3.74 -1.21 -3.08
CA VAL A 114 -4.90 -0.32 -3.29
C VAL A 114 -5.01 0.70 -2.15
N VAL A 115 -4.91 0.22 -0.92
CA VAL A 115 -5.06 1.03 0.29
C VAL A 115 -3.93 2.04 0.44
N ASP A 116 -2.68 1.62 0.27
CA ASP A 116 -1.51 2.48 0.36
C ASP A 116 -1.53 3.57 -0.72
N SER A 117 -1.86 3.19 -1.97
CA SER A 117 -2.00 4.15 -3.06
C SER A 117 -3.09 5.18 -2.80
N PHE A 118 -4.21 4.77 -2.21
CA PHE A 118 -5.27 5.69 -1.84
C PHE A 118 -4.82 6.69 -0.76
N ASP A 119 -4.17 6.21 0.30
CA ASP A 119 -3.61 7.10 1.32
C ASP A 119 -2.58 8.05 0.73
N ALA A 120 -1.72 7.56 -0.17
CA ALA A 120 -0.75 8.39 -0.86
C ALA A 120 -1.39 9.53 -1.68
N MET A 121 -2.54 9.27 -2.30
CA MET A 121 -3.28 10.28 -3.08
C MET A 121 -4.01 11.28 -2.20
N THR A 122 -4.54 10.83 -1.06
CA THR A 122 -5.43 11.64 -0.20
C THR A 122 -4.73 12.28 0.99
N SER A 123 -3.42 12.09 1.14
CA SER A 123 -2.59 12.69 2.20
C SER A 123 -1.76 13.86 1.67
N ASN A 124 -1.46 14.81 2.55
CA ASN A 124 -0.51 15.87 2.25
C ASN A 124 0.90 15.28 2.12
N ARG A 125 1.48 15.40 0.95
CA ARG A 125 2.88 15.05 0.68
C ARG A 125 3.63 16.29 0.17
N PRO A 126 4.95 16.42 0.46
CA PRO A 126 5.71 17.61 0.07
C PRO A 126 5.68 17.95 -1.43
N TYR A 127 5.32 16.96 -2.28
CA TYR A 127 5.42 17.05 -3.74
C TYR A 127 4.10 16.95 -4.48
N ASN A 128 2.99 16.57 -3.80
CA ASN A 128 1.69 16.40 -4.44
C ASN A 128 0.61 17.15 -3.68
N GLN A 129 -0.22 17.90 -4.41
CA GLN A 129 -1.48 18.37 -3.86
C GLN A 129 -2.35 17.17 -3.48
N ARG A 130 -2.84 17.20 -2.25
CA ARG A 130 -3.80 16.22 -1.74
C ARG A 130 -5.03 16.16 -2.66
N LYS A 131 -5.36 14.97 -3.15
CA LYS A 131 -6.62 14.72 -3.86
C LYS A 131 -7.79 14.60 -2.87
N THR A 132 -8.95 15.02 -3.30
CA THR A 132 -10.19 14.66 -2.63
C THR A 132 -10.46 13.16 -2.76
N TYR A 133 -11.35 12.62 -1.93
CA TYR A 133 -11.73 11.21 -2.07
C TYR A 133 -12.37 10.91 -3.43
N ASP A 134 -13.18 11.82 -3.96
CA ASP A 134 -13.81 11.64 -5.27
C ASP A 134 -12.77 11.60 -6.40
N GLU A 135 -11.76 12.47 -6.37
CA GLU A 135 -10.64 12.43 -7.32
C GLU A 135 -9.80 11.14 -7.17
N ALA A 136 -9.56 10.68 -5.95
CA ALA A 136 -8.85 9.42 -5.70
C ALA A 136 -9.66 8.21 -6.20
N ILE A 137 -10.98 8.21 -6.06
CA ILE A 137 -11.86 7.18 -6.63
C ILE A 137 -11.78 7.15 -8.16
N ILE A 138 -11.70 8.31 -8.80
CA ILE A 138 -11.51 8.39 -10.27
C ILE A 138 -10.18 7.75 -10.66
N GLU A 139 -9.11 8.02 -9.92
CA GLU A 139 -7.79 7.41 -10.17
C GLU A 139 -7.81 5.89 -9.96
N LEU A 140 -8.45 5.40 -8.88
CA LEU A 140 -8.60 3.96 -8.64
C LEU A 140 -9.30 3.26 -9.81
N ARG A 141 -10.36 3.86 -10.35
CA ARG A 141 -11.08 3.33 -11.52
C ARG A 141 -10.21 3.35 -12.78
N LYS A 142 -9.51 4.46 -13.02
CA LYS A 142 -8.63 4.64 -14.18
C LYS A 142 -7.53 3.59 -14.24
N PHE A 143 -6.96 3.22 -13.11
CA PHE A 143 -5.87 2.26 -12.99
C PHE A 143 -6.31 0.84 -12.58
N SER A 144 -7.61 0.59 -12.51
CA SER A 144 -8.20 -0.73 -12.32
C SER A 144 -7.79 -1.66 -13.48
N GLY A 145 -7.28 -2.85 -13.14
CA GLY A 145 -6.75 -3.81 -14.12
C GLY A 145 -5.32 -3.53 -14.62
N SER A 146 -4.76 -2.35 -14.34
CA SER A 146 -3.36 -2.02 -14.66
C SER A 146 -2.48 -1.97 -13.41
N GLN A 147 -2.69 -1.01 -12.53
CA GLN A 147 -1.97 -0.93 -11.26
C GLN A 147 -2.66 -1.79 -10.19
N PHE A 148 -3.98 -1.78 -10.17
CA PHE A 148 -4.80 -2.39 -9.12
C PHE A 148 -5.54 -3.63 -9.62
N ASP A 149 -5.70 -4.62 -8.73
CA ASP A 149 -6.66 -5.69 -8.91
C ASP A 149 -8.07 -5.08 -9.05
N PRO A 150 -8.79 -5.34 -10.16
CA PRO A 150 -10.06 -4.68 -10.43
C PRO A 150 -11.14 -5.02 -9.40
N VAL A 151 -11.18 -6.24 -8.89
CA VAL A 151 -12.17 -6.66 -7.89
C VAL A 151 -11.89 -5.96 -6.56
N ILE A 152 -10.64 -5.90 -6.15
CA ILE A 152 -10.23 -5.25 -4.89
C ILE A 152 -10.46 -3.74 -4.98
N ALA A 153 -10.10 -3.11 -6.10
CA ALA A 153 -10.33 -1.68 -6.32
C ALA A 153 -11.81 -1.32 -6.24
N ASP A 154 -12.70 -2.09 -6.87
CA ASP A 154 -14.15 -1.86 -6.81
C ASP A 154 -14.68 -2.00 -5.39
N LYS A 155 -14.26 -3.03 -4.65
CA LYS A 155 -14.66 -3.21 -3.25
C LYS A 155 -14.17 -2.09 -2.34
N PHE A 156 -12.97 -1.58 -2.58
CA PHE A 156 -12.45 -0.45 -1.81
C PHE A 156 -13.20 0.86 -2.13
N ILE A 157 -13.57 1.09 -3.38
CA ILE A 157 -14.41 2.23 -3.76
C ILE A 157 -15.76 2.19 -3.03
N GLU A 158 -16.39 0.99 -2.91
CA GLU A 158 -17.60 0.82 -2.10
C GLU A 158 -17.33 1.23 -0.63
N VAL A 159 -16.24 0.75 -0.03
CA VAL A 159 -15.83 1.08 1.36
C VAL A 159 -15.71 2.59 1.57
N ILE A 160 -15.01 3.29 0.65
CA ILE A 160 -14.83 4.75 0.79
C ILE A 160 -16.15 5.48 0.71
N LYS A 161 -17.04 5.11 -0.21
CA LYS A 161 -18.37 5.73 -0.34
C LYS A 161 -19.25 5.50 0.88
N GLU A 162 -19.24 4.29 1.44
CA GLU A 162 -20.03 3.92 2.62
C GLU A 162 -19.54 4.60 3.90
N ASN A 163 -18.27 4.98 3.98
CA ASN A 163 -17.64 5.55 5.16
C ASN A 163 -17.20 7.01 5.01
N LYS A 164 -17.59 7.70 3.94
CA LYS A 164 -17.09 9.05 3.61
C LYS A 164 -17.17 10.02 4.78
N ASP A 165 -18.34 10.17 5.38
CA ASP A 165 -18.55 11.11 6.50
C ASP A 165 -17.70 10.78 7.74
N ARG A 166 -17.47 9.49 8.00
CA ARG A 166 -16.61 9.03 9.09
C ARG A 166 -15.13 9.32 8.81
N LEU A 167 -14.72 9.12 7.59
CA LEU A 167 -13.33 9.30 7.16
C LEU A 167 -12.96 10.79 7.06
N ASP A 168 -13.88 11.64 6.61
CA ASP A 168 -13.68 13.09 6.57
C ASP A 168 -13.45 13.70 7.97
N ASN A 169 -14.00 13.08 9.02
CA ASN A 169 -13.81 13.51 10.41
C ASN A 169 -12.51 12.98 11.07
N LEU A 170 -11.76 12.12 10.40
CA LEU A 170 -10.51 11.51 10.91
C LEU A 170 -9.24 12.18 10.36
N ILE A 171 -9.38 13.16 9.50
CA ILE A 171 -8.32 13.92 8.85
C ILE A 171 -8.37 15.36 9.33
#